data_34854ae7852b269fe9ebbab05b24c1bb
#
_entry.id   34854ae7852b269fe9ebbab05b24c1bb
#
_cell.length_a   1.000
_cell.length_b   1.000
_cell.length_c   1.000
_cell.angle_alpha   90.00
_cell.angle_beta   90.00
_cell.angle_gamma   90.00
#
_symmetry.space_group_name_H-M   'P 1'
#
loop_
_entity.id
_entity.type
_entity.pdbx_description
1 polymer ?
#
loop_
_entity_poly.entity_id
_entity_poly.type
_entity_poly.pdbx_seq_one_letter_code
_entity_poly.pdbx_strand_id
1 'polypeptide(L)'
;MKIDKNINIKNKKASYEYFLLEQFTCGIVLVGTEIKSIREGKVNISDSFCSFTGSELFLVNSHINEYKFGNQFNHIPKRPRKLLLRKQELRKIKLDKINENKEI
;
A
#
# COMPACT_ATOMS: atom_id res chain seq x y z
N MET A 1 0.57 15.40 0.93
CA MET A 1 1.76 15.04 0.13
C MET A 1 1.35 14.41 -1.18
N LYS A 2 1.99 14.78 -2.25
CA LYS A 2 1.69 14.22 -3.56
C LYS A 2 2.50 12.95 -3.81
N ILE A 3 1.84 11.96 -4.39
CA ILE A 3 2.48 10.72 -4.79
C ILE A 3 3.05 10.91 -6.19
N ASP A 4 4.27 10.41 -6.40
CA ASP A 4 4.89 10.42 -7.71
C ASP A 4 4.20 9.37 -8.58
N LYS A 5 3.53 9.81 -9.64
CA LYS A 5 2.80 8.93 -10.55
C LYS A 5 3.70 7.97 -11.34
N ASN A 6 4.99 8.24 -11.37
CA ASN A 6 5.95 7.39 -12.09
C ASN A 6 6.44 6.22 -11.24
N ILE A 7 6.10 6.20 -9.95
CA ILE A 7 6.44 5.08 -9.07
C ILE A 7 5.46 3.94 -9.32
N ASN A 8 6.00 2.78 -9.70
CA ASN A 8 5.20 1.59 -9.97
C ASN A 8 5.81 0.41 -9.23
N ILE A 9 5.09 -0.09 -8.22
CA ILE A 9 5.52 -1.22 -7.39
C ILE A 9 4.55 -2.36 -7.62
N LYS A 10 5.09 -3.53 -7.96
CA LYS A 10 4.28 -4.73 -8.21
C LYS A 10 4.65 -5.83 -7.22
N ASN A 11 3.65 -6.53 -6.72
CA ASN A 11 3.84 -7.72 -5.94
C ASN A 11 3.81 -8.94 -6.87
N LYS A 12 4.99 -9.37 -7.32
CA LYS A 12 5.11 -10.51 -8.26
C LYS A 12 4.62 -11.82 -7.66
N LYS A 13 4.81 -12.00 -6.36
CA LYS A 13 4.35 -13.20 -5.66
C LYS A 13 2.84 -13.35 -5.77
N ALA A 14 2.09 -12.29 -5.55
CA ALA A 14 0.64 -12.31 -5.70
C ALA A 14 0.21 -12.69 -7.11
N SER A 15 0.92 -12.20 -8.13
CA SER A 15 0.62 -12.51 -9.53
C SER A 15 0.83 -13.98 -9.87
N TYR A 16 1.79 -14.66 -9.24
CA TYR A 16 2.09 -16.06 -9.50
C TYR A 16 1.26 -17.03 -8.67
N GLU A 17 1.05 -16.74 -7.40
CA GLU A 17 0.42 -17.69 -6.47
C GLU A 17 -1.08 -17.53 -6.36
N TYR A 18 -1.62 -16.34 -6.68
CA TYR A 18 -3.03 -16.03 -6.49
C TYR A 18 -3.67 -15.59 -7.79
N PHE A 19 -4.88 -16.10 -8.02
CA PHE A 19 -5.70 -15.67 -9.15
C PHE A 19 -6.31 -14.30 -8.82
N LEU A 20 -5.98 -13.30 -9.63
CA LEU A 20 -6.47 -11.94 -9.41
C LEU A 20 -7.82 -11.75 -10.08
N LEU A 21 -8.90 -11.72 -9.29
CA LEU A 21 -10.25 -11.54 -9.79
C LEU A 21 -10.55 -10.08 -10.16
N GLU A 22 -9.97 -9.15 -9.42
CA GLU A 22 -10.21 -7.73 -9.64
C GLU A 22 -9.01 -6.92 -9.19
N GLN A 23 -8.74 -5.84 -9.92
CA GLN A 23 -7.64 -4.92 -9.61
C GLN A 23 -8.18 -3.50 -9.47
N PHE A 24 -7.60 -2.78 -8.52
CA PHE A 24 -7.89 -1.37 -8.30
C PHE A 24 -6.60 -0.56 -8.36
N THR A 25 -6.67 0.59 -9.02
CA THR A 25 -5.60 1.57 -8.97
C THR A 25 -5.92 2.58 -7.89
N CYS A 26 -5.00 2.76 -6.94
CA CYS A 26 -5.22 3.68 -5.84
C CYS A 26 -4.01 4.57 -5.60
N GLY A 27 -4.24 5.71 -4.97
CA GLY A 27 -3.19 6.52 -4.41
C GLY A 27 -2.74 5.97 -3.07
N ILE A 28 -1.56 6.36 -2.64
CA ILE A 28 -1.03 6.02 -1.32
C ILE A 28 -0.43 7.26 -0.66
N VAL A 29 -0.75 7.47 0.61
CA VAL A 29 -0.24 8.61 1.36
C VAL A 29 1.15 8.28 1.91
N LEU A 30 2.15 9.00 1.45
CA LEU A 30 3.54 8.79 1.81
C LEU A 30 4.16 10.07 2.37
N VAL A 31 5.16 9.92 3.23
CA VAL A 31 6.00 11.04 3.67
C VAL A 31 7.26 11.12 2.80
N GLY A 32 7.99 12.25 2.89
CA GLY A 32 9.11 12.52 1.98
C GLY A 32 10.20 11.46 1.98
N THR A 33 10.58 10.95 3.14
CA THR A 33 11.62 9.92 3.26
C THR A 33 11.16 8.59 2.65
N GLU A 34 9.88 8.28 2.73
CA GLU A 34 9.32 7.10 2.07
C GLU A 34 9.42 7.19 0.56
N ILE A 35 9.06 8.34 0.00
CA ILE A 35 9.14 8.55 -1.46
C ILE A 35 10.59 8.41 -1.94
N LYS A 36 11.54 8.97 -1.23
CA LYS A 36 12.96 8.89 -1.59
C LYS A 36 13.47 7.45 -1.54
N SER A 37 13.09 6.69 -0.54
CA SER A 37 13.46 5.27 -0.44
C SER A 37 12.84 4.44 -1.56
N ILE A 38 11.59 4.68 -1.89
CA ILE A 38 10.91 4.00 -3.00
C ILE A 38 11.60 4.26 -4.33
N ARG A 39 12.02 5.51 -4.58
CA ARG A 39 12.75 5.86 -5.79
C ARG A 39 14.09 5.14 -5.90
N GLU A 40 14.69 4.78 -4.77
CA GLU A 40 15.90 3.98 -4.72
C GLU A 40 15.62 2.47 -4.81
N GLY A 41 14.37 2.08 -4.94
CA GLY A 41 13.97 0.68 -5.00
C GLY A 41 13.98 -0.03 -3.67
N LYS A 42 14.06 0.70 -2.56
CA LYS A 42 14.17 0.13 -1.21
C LYS A 42 12.81 -0.06 -0.56
N VAL A 43 11.99 -0.86 -1.20
CA VAL A 43 10.64 -1.17 -0.76
C VAL A 43 10.33 -2.64 -0.99
N ASN A 44 9.60 -3.24 -0.07
CA ASN A 44 9.14 -4.62 -0.18
C ASN A 44 7.68 -4.71 0.25
N ILE A 45 6.82 -5.18 -0.64
CA ILE A 45 5.40 -5.35 -0.38
C ILE A 45 4.95 -6.81 -0.45
N SER A 46 5.88 -7.77 -0.49
CA SER A 46 5.53 -9.18 -0.68
C SER A 46 4.64 -9.75 0.43
N ASP A 47 4.78 -9.24 1.66
CA ASP A 47 3.97 -9.69 2.80
C ASP A 47 2.88 -8.68 3.17
N SER A 48 2.62 -7.72 2.30
CA SER A 48 1.64 -6.68 2.55
C SER A 48 0.22 -7.17 2.33
N PHE A 49 -0.70 -6.60 3.05
CA PHE A 49 -2.13 -6.81 2.85
C PHE A 49 -2.88 -5.51 3.14
N CYS A 50 -4.12 -5.44 2.69
CA CYS A 50 -4.97 -4.29 2.94
C CYS A 50 -5.91 -4.56 4.09
N SER A 51 -6.14 -3.57 4.94
CA SER A 51 -7.02 -3.69 6.09
C SER A 51 -7.83 -2.41 6.27
N PHE A 52 -9.10 -2.56 6.62
CA PHE A 52 -9.95 -1.42 6.94
C PHE A 52 -9.78 -1.00 8.39
N THR A 53 -9.67 0.31 8.59
CA THR A 53 -9.82 0.93 9.91
C THR A 53 -10.96 1.92 9.78
N GLY A 54 -12.13 1.56 10.33
CA GLY A 54 -13.35 2.32 10.08
C GLY A 54 -13.73 2.26 8.60
N SER A 55 -13.84 3.41 7.96
CA SER A 55 -14.15 3.52 6.53
C SER A 55 -12.92 3.70 5.65
N GLU A 56 -11.73 3.71 6.24
CA GLU A 56 -10.49 3.95 5.52
C GLU A 56 -9.73 2.64 5.30
N LEU A 57 -9.09 2.52 4.14
CA LEU A 57 -8.30 1.35 3.77
C LEU A 57 -6.82 1.67 3.90
N PHE A 58 -6.08 0.76 4.53
CA PHE A 58 -4.64 0.89 4.76
C PHE A 58 -3.88 -0.28 4.17
N LEU A 59 -2.71 0.00 3.63
CA LEU A 59 -1.73 -1.01 3.28
C LEU A 59 -0.90 -1.32 4.52
N VAL A 60 -0.97 -2.54 5.00
CA VAL A 60 -0.35 -2.99 6.24
C VAL A 60 0.80 -3.93 5.92
N ASN A 61 1.83 -3.88 6.74
CA ASN A 61 3.03 -4.73 6.62
C ASN A 61 3.83 -4.51 5.34
N SER A 62 3.68 -3.35 4.70
CA SER A 62 4.61 -2.92 3.66
C SER A 62 5.89 -2.42 4.34
N HIS A 63 7.04 -2.76 3.76
CA HIS A 63 8.33 -2.35 4.30
C HIS A 63 8.99 -1.35 3.37
N ILE A 64 9.19 -0.13 3.86
CA ILE A 64 9.95 0.90 3.14
C ILE A 64 11.15 1.23 4.02
N ASN A 65 12.35 0.96 3.51
CA ASN A 65 13.57 1.21 4.27
C ASN A 65 13.68 2.67 4.69
N GLU A 66 14.30 2.91 5.83
CA GLU A 66 14.65 4.27 6.21
C GLU A 66 15.53 4.90 5.15
N TYR A 67 15.29 6.18 4.86
CA TYR A 67 16.15 6.91 3.95
C TYR A 67 17.44 7.28 4.67
N LYS A 68 18.58 6.89 4.10
CA LYS A 68 19.89 7.04 4.79
C LYS A 68 20.25 8.48 5.14
N PHE A 69 19.65 9.47 4.49
CA PHE A 69 19.87 10.89 4.79
C PHE A 69 18.73 11.53 5.57
N GLY A 70 17.77 10.74 6.04
CA GLY A 70 16.58 11.25 6.74
C GLY A 70 16.82 11.62 8.21
N ASN A 71 17.84 11.02 8.82
CA ASN A 71 18.19 11.25 10.21
C ASN A 71 16.97 11.08 11.15
N GLN A 72 16.77 12.06 12.06
CA GLN A 72 15.68 12.02 13.03
C GLN A 72 14.28 12.20 12.42
N PHE A 73 14.21 12.64 11.17
CA PHE A 73 12.94 12.85 10.48
C PHE A 73 12.51 11.66 9.64
N ASN A 74 13.13 10.51 9.84
CA ASN A 74 12.83 9.32 9.10
C ASN A 74 11.49 8.71 9.52
N HIS A 75 10.91 7.96 8.60
CA HIS A 75 9.67 7.23 8.84
C HIS A 75 9.93 5.90 9.53
N ILE A 76 8.88 5.30 10.08
CA ILE A 76 8.91 3.93 10.57
C ILE A 76 8.76 2.99 9.37
N PRO A 77 9.67 2.03 9.15
CA PRO A 77 9.65 1.20 7.92
C PRO A 77 8.34 0.46 7.64
N LYS A 78 7.69 -0.05 8.67
CA LYS A 78 6.45 -0.83 8.52
C LYS A 78 5.18 -0.05 8.89
N ARG A 79 5.23 1.25 8.87
CA ARG A 79 4.08 2.10 9.16
C ARG A 79 2.89 1.74 8.25
N PRO A 80 1.66 1.61 8.77
CA PRO A 80 0.49 1.48 7.91
C PRO A 80 0.33 2.73 7.03
N ARG A 81 0.00 2.53 5.76
CA ARG A 81 -0.13 3.63 4.81
C ARG A 81 -1.53 3.68 4.26
N LYS A 82 -2.15 4.86 4.33
CA LYS A 82 -3.50 5.05 3.86
C LYS A 82 -3.55 4.95 2.34
N LEU A 83 -4.53 4.21 1.84
CA LEU A 83 -4.81 4.09 0.42
C LEU A 83 -5.96 5.03 0.05
N LEU A 84 -5.80 5.71 -1.08
CA LEU A 84 -6.77 6.67 -1.58
C LEU A 84 -7.56 6.06 -2.73
N LEU A 85 -8.83 5.80 -2.49
CA LEU A 85 -9.77 5.26 -3.46
C LEU A 85 -11.07 6.05 -3.42
N ARG A 86 -11.87 5.91 -4.46
CA ARG A 86 -13.22 6.50 -4.46
C ARG A 86 -14.10 5.76 -3.47
N LYS A 87 -15.11 6.47 -2.95
CA LYS A 87 -16.05 5.86 -2.00
C LYS A 87 -16.75 4.63 -2.57
N GLN A 88 -17.03 4.63 -3.85
CA GLN A 88 -17.65 3.49 -4.56
C GLN A 88 -16.75 2.28 -4.54
N GLU A 89 -15.46 2.49 -4.80
CA GLU A 89 -14.45 1.42 -4.80
C GLU A 89 -14.26 0.86 -3.39
N LEU A 90 -14.17 1.73 -2.39
CA LEU A 90 -14.05 1.31 -0.99
C LEU A 90 -15.25 0.47 -0.54
N ARG A 91 -16.46 0.89 -0.92
CA ARG A 91 -17.68 0.13 -0.60
C ARG A 91 -17.68 -1.24 -1.24
N LYS A 92 -17.24 -1.33 -2.49
CA LYS A 92 -17.17 -2.59 -3.21
C LYS A 92 -16.16 -3.54 -2.59
N ILE A 93 -14.97 -3.06 -2.27
CA ILE A 93 -13.93 -3.86 -1.63
C ILE A 93 -14.41 -4.39 -0.28
N LYS A 94 -15.04 -3.53 0.52
CA LYS A 94 -15.55 -3.91 1.84
C LYS A 94 -16.65 -4.96 1.73
N LEU A 95 -17.53 -4.81 0.76
CA LEU A 95 -18.63 -5.76 0.52
C LEU A 95 -18.10 -7.12 0.08
N ASP A 96 -17.15 -7.14 -0.84
CA ASP A 96 -16.52 -8.37 -1.32
C ASP A 96 -15.81 -9.10 -0.19
N LYS A 97 -15.13 -8.38 0.69
CA LYS A 97 -14.48 -8.96 1.85
C LYS A 97 -15.47 -9.62 2.80
N ILE A 98 -16.59 -8.95 3.08
CA ILE A 98 -17.64 -9.48 3.96
C ILE A 98 -18.28 -10.73 3.34
N ASN A 99 -18.64 -10.67 2.06
CA ASN A 99 -19.34 -11.75 1.37
C ASN A 99 -18.48 -12.99 1.16
N GLU A 100 -17.21 -12.79 0.87
CA GLU A 100 -16.31 -13.89 0.53
C GLU A 100 -15.38 -14.30 1.67
N ASN A 101 -15.38 -13.53 2.77
CA ASN A 101 -14.51 -13.76 3.92
C ASN A 101 -13.04 -13.85 3.51
N LYS A 102 -12.59 -12.98 2.59
CA LYS A 102 -11.23 -12.96 2.07
C LYS A 102 -10.47 -11.72 2.54
N GLU A 103 -9.15 -11.86 2.65
CA GLU A 103 -8.27 -10.71 2.81
C GLU A 103 -8.11 -9.99 1.47
N ILE A 104 -7.92 -8.71 1.56
CA ILE A 104 -7.76 -7.86 0.39
C ILE A 104 -6.27 -7.69 0.06
#